data_94102b6f6484085017abbef677434163
#
_entry.id   94102b6f6484085017abbef677434163
#
_cell.length_a   1.000
_cell.length_b   1.000
_cell.length_c   1.000
_cell.angle_alpha   90.00
_cell.angle_beta   90.00
_cell.angle_gamma   90.00
#
_symmetry.space_group_name_H-M   'P 1'
#
loop_
_entity.id
_entity.type
_entity.pdbx_description
1 polymer ?
#
loop_
_entity_poly.entity_id
_entity_poly.type
_entity_poly.pdbx_seq_one_letter_code
_entity_poly.pdbx_strand_id
1 'polypeptide(L)'
;MPTLWKLPRHKQSMMSARIHPCMRRRVLHAGDPCATMLTSMSTSLHHRAVEHLGTRIVGGALPTGHVMLAEHLEDELKVSRSVVREAVRVLQSLGLVETIKRVGIRVLPAHRWNPFDPLVIRWRLAGEGRGAQLRSLAELRSAVEPVAAELAAGNAPESLRQELVGISLAMKEAGDAGDMARFLDLDIRFHALVLSGSGNEMFANLIGQVTETLTGRTVHGLMPEHPQKQALQWHMDVAHAIDAGDGSLARDAAAKIMRQTIAELAPSWDDQPRVFVPVSKN
;
A
#
# COMPACT_ATOMS: atom_id res chain seq x y z
N MET A 1 43.51 41.79 -28.65
CA MET A 1 44.19 41.39 -27.39
C MET A 1 43.12 41.21 -26.30
N PRO A 2 42.81 39.98 -25.85
CA PRO A 2 41.95 39.74 -24.73
C PRO A 2 42.75 39.22 -23.56
N THR A 3 42.42 39.72 -22.40
CA THR A 3 43.01 39.43 -21.09
C THR A 3 42.55 38.08 -20.53
N LEU A 4 43.50 37.24 -20.24
CA LEU A 4 43.36 35.94 -19.56
C LEU A 4 42.97 36.14 -18.09
N TRP A 5 41.85 35.51 -17.64
CA TRP A 5 41.55 35.32 -16.23
C TRP A 5 42.03 33.92 -15.78
N LYS A 6 42.97 33.91 -14.85
CA LYS A 6 43.51 32.70 -14.19
C LYS A 6 42.52 32.22 -13.10
N LEU A 7 42.05 30.98 -13.21
CA LEU A 7 41.35 30.26 -12.12
C LEU A 7 42.36 29.67 -11.12
N PRO A 8 42.10 29.73 -9.81
CA PRO A 8 42.95 29.11 -8.79
C PRO A 8 42.72 27.60 -8.72
N ARG A 9 43.83 26.84 -8.63
CA ARG A 9 43.88 25.40 -8.41
C ARG A 9 43.40 25.10 -7.00
N HIS A 10 42.22 24.45 -6.83
CA HIS A 10 41.86 23.82 -5.59
C HIS A 10 42.43 22.39 -5.51
N LYS A 11 43.12 22.16 -4.41
CA LYS A 11 43.76 20.90 -4.01
C LYS A 11 42.76 19.74 -4.05
N GLN A 12 43.08 18.69 -4.80
CA GLN A 12 42.49 17.39 -4.66
C GLN A 12 42.99 16.79 -3.34
N SER A 13 42.12 16.78 -2.33
CA SER A 13 42.30 16.01 -1.12
C SER A 13 41.81 14.58 -1.43
N MET A 14 42.75 13.65 -1.53
CA MET A 14 42.49 12.22 -1.54
C MET A 14 41.87 11.86 -0.19
N MET A 15 40.54 11.71 -0.13
CA MET A 15 39.88 11.01 0.98
C MET A 15 40.16 9.52 0.84
N SER A 16 41.22 9.07 1.52
CA SER A 16 41.47 7.68 1.86
C SER A 16 40.22 7.14 2.56
N ALA A 17 39.51 6.23 1.92
CA ALA A 17 38.42 5.48 2.55
C ALA A 17 39.03 4.64 3.68
N ARG A 18 38.93 5.10 4.91
CA ARG A 18 39.23 4.29 6.10
C ARG A 18 38.20 3.18 6.17
N ILE A 19 38.62 1.96 5.86
CA ILE A 19 37.83 0.73 6.10
C ILE A 19 37.55 0.67 7.61
N HIS A 20 36.29 0.71 7.98
CA HIS A 20 35.82 0.64 9.38
C HIS A 20 36.31 -0.66 10.02
N PRO A 21 36.72 -0.62 11.33
CA PRO A 21 37.32 -1.76 12.06
C PRO A 21 36.36 -2.96 12.27
N CYS A 22 35.16 -2.92 11.77
CA CYS A 22 34.10 -3.91 12.03
C CYS A 22 34.23 -5.22 11.22
N MET A 23 35.27 -5.42 10.39
CA MET A 23 35.43 -6.60 9.52
C MET A 23 36.27 -7.74 10.09
N ARG A 24 36.61 -7.75 11.38
CA ARG A 24 37.20 -8.93 12.01
C ARG A 24 36.10 -9.74 12.70
N ARG A 25 35.99 -11.05 12.39
CA ARG A 25 35.08 -12.04 12.97
C ARG A 25 34.87 -11.82 14.47
N ARG A 26 33.87 -11.06 14.86
CA ARG A 26 33.36 -10.95 16.20
C ARG A 26 31.98 -11.59 16.26
N VAL A 27 31.76 -12.45 17.23
CA VAL A 27 30.40 -12.96 17.53
C VAL A 27 29.61 -11.74 18.01
N LEU A 28 28.61 -11.34 17.20
CA LEU A 28 27.77 -10.20 17.53
C LEU A 28 26.71 -10.66 18.54
N HIS A 29 26.61 -9.96 19.66
CA HIS A 29 25.58 -10.19 20.68
C HIS A 29 24.37 -9.27 20.43
N ALA A 30 23.19 -9.69 20.87
CA ALA A 30 21.96 -8.88 20.81
C ALA A 30 22.18 -7.57 21.61
N GLY A 31 22.08 -6.41 20.93
CA GLY A 31 22.35 -5.09 21.51
C GLY A 31 23.60 -4.37 20.97
N ASP A 32 24.38 -4.99 20.09
CA ASP A 32 25.52 -4.34 19.44
C ASP A 32 25.02 -3.33 18.38
N PRO A 33 25.42 -2.04 18.43
CA PRO A 33 25.04 -1.03 17.46
C PRO A 33 25.35 -1.41 16.00
N CYS A 34 26.43 -2.19 15.81
CA CYS A 34 26.80 -2.69 14.49
C CYS A 34 25.84 -3.77 14.00
N ALA A 35 25.31 -4.63 14.89
CA ALA A 35 24.29 -5.62 14.55
C ALA A 35 22.98 -4.97 14.16
N THR A 36 22.56 -3.93 14.89
CA THR A 36 21.33 -3.14 14.59
C THR A 36 21.44 -2.45 13.23
N MET A 37 22.59 -1.86 12.92
CA MET A 37 22.83 -1.18 11.64
C MET A 37 22.82 -2.17 10.45
N LEU A 38 23.48 -3.33 10.61
CA LEU A 38 23.47 -4.38 9.59
C LEU A 38 22.07 -4.97 9.37
N THR A 39 21.28 -5.15 10.41
CA THR A 39 19.90 -5.63 10.35
C THR A 39 19.01 -4.61 9.61
N SER A 40 19.12 -3.31 9.93
CA SER A 40 18.39 -2.23 9.27
C SER A 40 18.73 -2.13 7.79
N MET A 41 20.02 -2.21 7.41
CA MET A 41 20.45 -2.20 6.01
C MET A 41 19.96 -3.44 5.24
N SER A 42 19.98 -4.62 5.85
CA SER A 42 19.47 -5.87 5.24
C SER A 42 17.96 -5.80 5.03
N THR A 43 17.19 -5.25 5.98
CA THR A 43 15.75 -5.04 5.84
C THR A 43 15.44 -4.08 4.69
N SER A 44 16.21 -3.01 4.53
CA SER A 44 16.08 -2.05 3.43
C SER A 44 16.38 -2.70 2.06
N LEU A 45 17.44 -3.49 1.94
CA LEU A 45 17.80 -4.17 0.69
C LEU A 45 16.77 -5.26 0.33
N HIS A 46 16.30 -6.01 1.31
CA HIS A 46 15.24 -7.00 1.13
C HIS A 46 13.95 -6.34 0.60
N HIS A 47 13.50 -5.26 1.24
CA HIS A 47 12.32 -4.52 0.79
C HIS A 47 12.46 -4.02 -0.65
N ARG A 48 13.62 -3.44 -1.00
CA ARG A 48 13.91 -3.01 -2.37
C ARG A 48 13.86 -4.15 -3.38
N ALA A 49 14.36 -5.32 -3.03
CA ALA A 49 14.31 -6.50 -3.90
C ALA A 49 12.87 -6.99 -4.12
N VAL A 50 12.04 -7.03 -3.08
CA VAL A 50 10.61 -7.39 -3.16
C VAL A 50 9.86 -6.38 -4.04
N GLU A 51 10.02 -5.08 -3.79
CA GLU A 51 9.37 -4.02 -4.57
C GLU A 51 9.79 -4.07 -6.05
N HIS A 52 11.09 -4.21 -6.34
CA HIS A 52 11.59 -4.28 -7.70
C HIS A 52 11.02 -5.45 -8.48
N LEU A 53 11.06 -6.64 -7.91
CA LEU A 53 10.56 -7.85 -8.58
C LEU A 53 9.03 -7.86 -8.66
N GLY A 54 8.33 -7.47 -7.58
CA GLY A 54 6.88 -7.41 -7.53
C GLY A 54 6.31 -6.45 -8.58
N THR A 55 6.85 -5.24 -8.68
CA THR A 55 6.45 -4.26 -9.69
C THR A 55 6.66 -4.77 -11.11
N ARG A 56 7.78 -5.44 -11.41
CA ARG A 56 8.07 -5.98 -12.75
C ARG A 56 7.18 -7.17 -13.13
N ILE A 57 6.85 -8.01 -12.15
CA ILE A 57 5.93 -9.16 -12.36
C ILE A 57 4.52 -8.64 -12.61
N VAL A 58 4.00 -7.82 -11.69
CA VAL A 58 2.63 -7.33 -11.76
C VAL A 58 2.43 -6.37 -12.93
N GLY A 59 3.44 -5.57 -13.27
CA GLY A 59 3.46 -4.70 -14.44
C GLY A 59 3.73 -5.41 -15.78
N GLY A 60 3.93 -6.74 -15.79
CA GLY A 60 4.07 -7.53 -17.01
C GLY A 60 5.47 -7.53 -17.65
N ALA A 61 6.43 -6.77 -17.11
CA ALA A 61 7.82 -6.78 -17.60
C ALA A 61 8.50 -8.16 -17.41
N LEU A 62 8.02 -8.94 -16.45
CA LEU A 62 8.36 -10.35 -16.26
C LEU A 62 7.06 -11.16 -16.49
N PRO A 63 6.82 -11.68 -17.70
CA PRO A 63 5.54 -12.31 -18.04
C PRO A 63 5.36 -13.66 -17.36
N THR A 64 4.12 -14.14 -17.32
CA THR A 64 3.78 -15.47 -16.82
C THR A 64 4.64 -16.55 -17.49
N GLY A 65 5.19 -17.47 -16.69
CA GLY A 65 6.07 -18.52 -17.15
C GLY A 65 7.55 -18.12 -17.28
N HIS A 66 7.88 -16.82 -17.19
CA HIS A 66 9.28 -16.36 -17.19
C HIS A 66 10.05 -17.00 -16.03
N VAL A 67 11.27 -17.47 -16.32
CA VAL A 67 12.14 -18.13 -15.34
C VAL A 67 13.34 -17.24 -15.03
N MET A 68 13.55 -16.95 -13.75
CA MET A 68 14.68 -16.21 -13.22
C MET A 68 15.63 -17.14 -12.48
N LEU A 69 16.94 -16.89 -12.58
CA LEU A 69 17.94 -17.56 -11.77
C LEU A 69 18.35 -16.69 -10.60
N ALA A 70 18.51 -17.30 -9.42
CA ALA A 70 18.88 -16.56 -8.21
C ALA A 70 20.21 -15.80 -8.37
N GLU A 71 21.18 -16.40 -9.05
CA GLU A 71 22.50 -15.78 -9.33
C GLU A 71 22.36 -14.51 -10.17
N HIS A 72 21.50 -14.52 -11.20
CA HIS A 72 21.24 -13.33 -12.00
C HIS A 72 20.57 -12.22 -11.19
N LEU A 73 19.66 -12.58 -10.25
CA LEU A 73 19.03 -11.62 -9.35
C LEU A 73 20.02 -11.03 -8.34
N GLU A 74 20.98 -11.80 -7.85
CA GLU A 74 22.05 -11.30 -6.98
C GLU A 74 22.86 -10.23 -7.70
N ASP A 75 23.24 -10.48 -8.96
CA ASP A 75 24.01 -9.57 -9.80
C ASP A 75 23.20 -8.33 -10.23
N GLU A 76 21.94 -8.50 -10.63
CA GLU A 76 21.06 -7.41 -11.07
C GLU A 76 20.77 -6.44 -9.92
N LEU A 77 20.39 -6.98 -8.76
CA LEU A 77 19.96 -6.20 -7.61
C LEU A 77 21.13 -5.73 -6.72
N LYS A 78 22.34 -6.25 -6.97
CA LYS A 78 23.54 -5.99 -6.14
C LYS A 78 23.29 -6.33 -4.66
N VAL A 79 22.69 -7.49 -4.42
CA VAL A 79 22.37 -7.99 -3.08
C VAL A 79 22.91 -9.40 -2.87
N SER A 80 22.97 -9.83 -1.61
CA SER A 80 23.44 -11.17 -1.27
C SER A 80 22.38 -12.24 -1.60
N ARG A 81 22.83 -13.47 -1.80
CA ARG A 81 21.97 -14.65 -2.01
C ARG A 81 20.90 -14.83 -0.94
N SER A 82 21.20 -14.48 0.33
CA SER A 82 20.24 -14.54 1.42
C SER A 82 19.10 -13.54 1.22
N VAL A 83 19.39 -12.30 0.76
CA VAL A 83 18.40 -11.28 0.46
C VAL A 83 17.50 -11.73 -0.69
N VAL A 84 18.07 -12.26 -1.79
CA VAL A 84 17.29 -12.82 -2.92
C VAL A 84 16.36 -13.91 -2.42
N ARG A 85 16.88 -14.86 -1.63
CA ARG A 85 16.08 -15.98 -1.10
C ARG A 85 14.90 -15.51 -0.26
N GLU A 86 15.10 -14.53 0.62
CA GLU A 86 14.03 -13.98 1.46
C GLU A 86 13.00 -13.20 0.59
N ALA A 87 13.46 -12.40 -0.38
CA ALA A 87 12.56 -11.72 -1.31
C ALA A 87 11.71 -12.72 -2.12
N VAL A 88 12.31 -13.79 -2.63
CA VAL A 88 11.59 -14.86 -3.33
C VAL A 88 10.56 -15.54 -2.44
N ARG A 89 10.86 -15.77 -1.15
CA ARG A 89 9.88 -16.33 -0.19
C ARG A 89 8.65 -15.43 -0.03
N VAL A 90 8.85 -14.12 0.08
CA VAL A 90 7.73 -13.17 0.11
C VAL A 90 6.92 -13.26 -1.18
N LEU A 91 7.57 -13.19 -2.35
CA LEU A 91 6.85 -13.28 -3.63
C LEU A 91 6.12 -14.62 -3.81
N GLN A 92 6.65 -15.72 -3.25
CA GLN A 92 5.97 -17.02 -3.21
C GLN A 92 4.72 -16.99 -2.32
N SER A 93 4.80 -16.38 -1.12
CA SER A 93 3.64 -16.25 -0.24
C SER A 93 2.52 -15.40 -0.85
N LEU A 94 2.87 -14.47 -1.74
CA LEU A 94 1.93 -13.66 -2.52
C LEU A 94 1.36 -14.39 -3.74
N GLY A 95 1.86 -15.59 -4.06
CA GLY A 95 1.47 -16.35 -5.24
C GLY A 95 2.04 -15.84 -6.56
N LEU A 96 3.02 -14.91 -6.53
CA LEU A 96 3.59 -14.32 -7.74
C LEU A 96 4.58 -15.24 -8.44
N VAL A 97 5.29 -16.06 -7.68
CA VAL A 97 6.33 -16.97 -8.21
C VAL A 97 6.29 -18.32 -7.51
N GLU A 98 6.92 -19.31 -8.13
CA GLU A 98 7.25 -20.59 -7.50
C GLU A 98 8.71 -20.95 -7.78
N THR A 99 9.33 -21.72 -6.89
CA THR A 99 10.69 -22.25 -7.09
C THR A 99 10.61 -23.68 -7.59
N ILE A 100 11.24 -23.95 -8.75
CA ILE A 100 11.31 -25.27 -9.36
C ILE A 100 12.75 -25.79 -9.27
N LYS A 101 12.92 -26.95 -8.67
CA LYS A 101 14.25 -27.57 -8.49
C LYS A 101 14.96 -27.70 -9.83
N ARG A 102 16.22 -27.26 -9.91
CA ARG A 102 17.09 -27.27 -11.10
C ARG A 102 16.61 -26.41 -12.28
N VAL A 103 15.50 -25.68 -12.15
CA VAL A 103 14.98 -24.79 -13.20
C VAL A 103 15.16 -23.34 -12.80
N GLY A 104 14.74 -22.96 -11.60
CA GLY A 104 14.81 -21.59 -11.11
C GLY A 104 13.50 -21.12 -10.50
N ILE A 105 13.27 -19.81 -10.58
CA ILE A 105 12.12 -19.09 -10.02
C ILE A 105 11.19 -18.75 -11.18
N ARG A 106 10.01 -19.36 -11.24
CA ARG A 106 9.03 -19.17 -12.33
C ARG A 106 7.92 -18.21 -11.90
N VAL A 107 7.57 -17.26 -12.76
CA VAL A 107 6.44 -16.32 -12.58
C VAL A 107 5.13 -17.06 -12.79
N LEU A 108 4.20 -16.90 -11.84
CA LEU A 108 2.87 -17.51 -11.86
C LEU A 108 1.84 -16.59 -12.54
N PRO A 109 0.76 -17.15 -13.12
CA PRO A 109 -0.30 -16.37 -13.74
C PRO A 109 -1.11 -15.58 -12.70
N ALA A 110 -1.68 -14.46 -13.13
CA ALA A 110 -2.34 -13.48 -12.25
C ALA A 110 -3.48 -14.07 -11.38
N HIS A 111 -4.16 -15.14 -11.84
CA HIS A 111 -5.22 -15.79 -11.06
C HIS A 111 -4.69 -16.57 -9.82
N ARG A 112 -3.37 -16.78 -9.73
CA ARG A 112 -2.70 -17.39 -8.57
C ARG A 112 -2.26 -16.37 -7.53
N TRP A 113 -2.22 -15.09 -7.89
CA TRP A 113 -1.77 -14.04 -6.99
C TRP A 113 -2.78 -13.81 -5.87
N ASN A 114 -2.31 -13.42 -4.68
CA ASN A 114 -3.19 -13.04 -3.58
C ASN A 114 -3.77 -11.63 -3.84
N PRO A 115 -5.04 -11.51 -4.27
CA PRO A 115 -5.64 -10.22 -4.60
C PRO A 115 -5.92 -9.34 -3.37
N PHE A 116 -5.85 -9.92 -2.16
CA PHE A 116 -6.07 -9.21 -0.91
C PHE A 116 -4.78 -8.70 -0.27
N ASP A 117 -3.60 -9.04 -0.81
CA ASP A 117 -2.35 -8.55 -0.24
C ASP A 117 -2.11 -7.09 -0.62
N PRO A 118 -1.83 -6.19 0.36
CA PRO A 118 -1.59 -4.77 0.11
C PRO A 118 -0.48 -4.50 -0.92
N LEU A 119 0.59 -5.30 -0.95
CA LEU A 119 1.66 -5.14 -1.94
C LEU A 119 1.17 -5.42 -3.36
N VAL A 120 0.40 -6.50 -3.55
CA VAL A 120 -0.18 -6.85 -4.85
C VAL A 120 -1.15 -5.76 -5.32
N ILE A 121 -1.97 -5.23 -4.40
CA ILE A 121 -2.88 -4.12 -4.68
C ILE A 121 -2.10 -2.89 -5.13
N ARG A 122 -1.08 -2.49 -4.39
CA ARG A 122 -0.22 -1.32 -4.69
C ARG A 122 0.43 -1.44 -6.07
N TRP A 123 1.03 -2.59 -6.38
CA TRP A 123 1.67 -2.80 -7.69
C TRP A 123 0.66 -2.79 -8.83
N ARG A 124 -0.54 -3.34 -8.66
CA ARG A 124 -1.61 -3.26 -9.65
C ARG A 124 -2.12 -1.83 -9.86
N LEU A 125 -2.24 -1.05 -8.78
CA LEU A 125 -2.62 0.36 -8.85
C LEU A 125 -1.56 1.23 -9.57
N ALA A 126 -0.29 0.83 -9.54
CA ALA A 126 0.78 1.50 -10.26
C ALA A 126 0.84 1.13 -11.75
N GLY A 127 0.19 0.03 -12.18
CA GLY A 127 0.26 -0.49 -13.54
C GLY A 127 -0.93 -0.13 -14.44
N GLU A 128 -0.93 -0.68 -15.66
CA GLU A 128 -2.00 -0.48 -16.66
C GLU A 128 -3.36 -1.03 -16.21
N GLY A 129 -3.38 -2.07 -15.35
CA GLY A 129 -4.60 -2.65 -14.78
C GLY A 129 -5.24 -1.84 -13.65
N ARG A 130 -4.80 -0.59 -13.40
CA ARG A 130 -5.28 0.29 -12.32
C ARG A 130 -6.79 0.42 -12.28
N GLY A 131 -7.42 0.69 -13.41
CA GLY A 131 -8.87 0.89 -13.47
C GLY A 131 -9.63 -0.36 -13.02
N ALA A 132 -9.29 -1.54 -13.52
CA ALA A 132 -9.91 -2.80 -13.11
C ALA A 132 -9.70 -3.10 -11.62
N GLN A 133 -8.50 -2.78 -11.09
CA GLN A 133 -8.19 -2.94 -9.66
C GLN A 133 -9.02 -1.97 -8.79
N LEU A 134 -9.11 -0.69 -9.18
CA LEU A 134 -9.92 0.32 -8.47
C LEU A 134 -11.39 -0.05 -8.44
N ARG A 135 -11.92 -0.56 -9.57
CA ARG A 135 -13.31 -1.06 -9.62
C ARG A 135 -13.55 -2.15 -8.59
N SER A 136 -12.71 -3.18 -8.60
CA SER A 136 -12.84 -4.32 -7.69
C SER A 136 -12.77 -3.89 -6.22
N LEU A 137 -11.87 -2.96 -5.88
CA LEU A 137 -11.73 -2.42 -4.54
C LEU A 137 -12.90 -1.52 -4.13
N ALA A 138 -13.41 -0.68 -5.04
CA ALA A 138 -14.57 0.17 -4.78
C ALA A 138 -15.86 -0.68 -4.56
N GLU A 139 -16.03 -1.74 -5.35
CA GLU A 139 -17.14 -2.69 -5.18
C GLU A 139 -17.03 -3.44 -3.83
N LEU A 140 -15.82 -3.89 -3.44
CA LEU A 140 -15.58 -4.51 -2.15
C LEU A 140 -15.90 -3.56 -0.99
N ARG A 141 -15.40 -2.32 -1.04
CA ARG A 141 -15.66 -1.30 -0.02
C ARG A 141 -17.15 -0.98 0.09
N SER A 142 -17.84 -0.86 -1.03
CA SER A 142 -19.29 -0.63 -1.07
C SER A 142 -20.12 -1.74 -0.44
N ALA A 143 -19.65 -2.99 -0.51
CA ALA A 143 -20.31 -4.13 0.10
C ALA A 143 -20.05 -4.23 1.61
N VAL A 144 -18.88 -3.77 2.07
CA VAL A 144 -18.41 -4.01 3.44
C VAL A 144 -18.58 -2.79 4.33
N GLU A 145 -18.14 -1.59 3.92
CA GLU A 145 -18.03 -0.44 4.81
C GLU A 145 -19.38 0.07 5.34
N PRO A 146 -20.49 0.09 4.57
CA PRO A 146 -21.79 0.44 5.13
C PRO A 146 -22.26 -0.53 6.23
N VAL A 147 -21.99 -1.82 6.05
CA VAL A 147 -22.31 -2.85 7.07
C VAL A 147 -21.38 -2.69 8.28
N ALA A 148 -20.10 -2.41 8.06
CA ALA A 148 -19.15 -2.14 9.13
C ALA A 148 -19.58 -0.92 9.98
N ALA A 149 -20.06 0.16 9.35
CA ALA A 149 -20.57 1.35 10.04
C ALA A 149 -21.81 1.03 10.88
N GLU A 150 -22.76 0.26 10.34
CA GLU A 150 -23.94 -0.21 11.07
C GLU A 150 -23.54 -0.99 12.32
N LEU A 151 -22.63 -1.95 12.18
CA LEU A 151 -22.14 -2.76 13.30
C LEU A 151 -21.33 -1.94 14.30
N ALA A 152 -20.56 -0.98 13.85
CA ALA A 152 -19.77 -0.11 14.72
C ALA A 152 -20.66 0.73 15.65
N ALA A 153 -21.84 1.14 15.21
CA ALA A 153 -22.80 1.88 16.07
C ALA A 153 -23.22 1.05 17.29
N GLY A 154 -23.32 -0.28 17.15
CA GLY A 154 -23.69 -1.16 18.27
C GLY A 154 -22.50 -1.72 19.06
N ASN A 155 -21.31 -1.82 18.46
CA ASN A 155 -20.18 -2.59 19.01
C ASN A 155 -18.98 -1.71 19.40
N ALA A 156 -18.82 -0.52 18.81
CA ALA A 156 -17.62 0.30 19.03
C ALA A 156 -17.57 0.80 20.47
N PRO A 157 -16.41 0.68 21.16
CA PRO A 157 -16.24 1.27 22.49
C PRO A 157 -16.31 2.79 22.41
N GLU A 158 -16.72 3.43 23.53
CA GLU A 158 -16.91 4.88 23.61
C GLU A 158 -15.69 5.67 23.14
N SER A 159 -14.49 5.26 23.55
CA SER A 159 -13.25 5.92 23.14
C SER A 159 -13.05 5.94 21.62
N LEU A 160 -13.41 4.86 20.92
CA LEU A 160 -13.34 4.79 19.46
C LEU A 160 -14.41 5.67 18.81
N ARG A 161 -15.63 5.71 19.35
CA ARG A 161 -16.71 6.58 18.84
C ARG A 161 -16.33 8.07 18.95
N GLN A 162 -15.78 8.48 20.09
CA GLN A 162 -15.28 9.85 20.29
C GLN A 162 -14.11 10.18 19.35
N GLU A 163 -13.18 9.22 19.12
CA GLU A 163 -12.09 9.40 18.17
C GLU A 163 -12.63 9.60 16.74
N LEU A 164 -13.64 8.82 16.31
CA LEU A 164 -14.28 8.98 14.99
C LEU A 164 -14.87 10.38 14.81
N VAL A 165 -15.58 10.90 15.81
CA VAL A 165 -16.12 12.26 15.77
C VAL A 165 -14.99 13.28 15.63
N GLY A 166 -13.94 13.19 16.45
CA GLY A 166 -12.78 14.09 16.35
C GLY A 166 -12.09 14.05 14.98
N ILE A 167 -11.91 12.86 14.42
CA ILE A 167 -11.30 12.68 13.09
C ILE A 167 -12.19 13.27 12.00
N SER A 168 -13.51 13.07 12.03
CA SER A 168 -14.42 13.60 11.02
C SER A 168 -14.42 15.13 10.97
N LEU A 169 -14.30 15.79 12.12
CA LEU A 169 -14.13 17.24 12.21
C LEU A 169 -12.77 17.70 11.64
N ALA A 170 -11.68 16.99 11.98
CA ALA A 170 -10.36 17.30 11.46
C ALA A 170 -10.27 17.06 9.94
N MET A 171 -10.97 16.04 9.40
CA MET A 171 -11.09 15.81 7.95
C MET A 171 -11.79 16.99 7.27
N LYS A 172 -12.86 17.52 7.87
CA LYS A 172 -13.54 18.69 7.34
C LYS A 172 -12.62 19.91 7.30
N GLU A 173 -11.87 20.18 8.37
CA GLU A 173 -10.89 21.27 8.42
C GLU A 173 -9.81 21.12 7.35
N ALA A 174 -9.22 19.92 7.23
CA ALA A 174 -8.17 19.64 6.24
C ALA A 174 -8.70 19.77 4.81
N GLY A 175 -9.91 19.27 4.54
CA GLY A 175 -10.56 19.35 3.22
C GLY A 175 -10.92 20.79 2.85
N ASP A 176 -11.46 21.57 3.76
CA ASP A 176 -11.77 22.99 3.54
C ASP A 176 -10.50 23.84 3.32
N ALA A 177 -9.39 23.47 3.96
CA ALA A 177 -8.08 24.09 3.78
C ALA A 177 -7.31 23.64 2.53
N GLY A 178 -7.74 22.56 1.85
CA GLY A 178 -7.00 21.95 0.75
C GLY A 178 -5.73 21.22 1.19
N ASP A 179 -5.58 20.87 2.48
CA ASP A 179 -4.47 20.07 2.98
C ASP A 179 -4.72 18.58 2.71
N MET A 180 -4.49 18.18 1.45
CA MET A 180 -4.78 16.84 0.98
C MET A 180 -3.89 15.76 1.57
N ALA A 181 -2.69 16.11 2.04
CA ALA A 181 -1.83 15.15 2.73
C ALA A 181 -2.40 14.78 4.10
N ARG A 182 -2.76 15.79 4.89
CA ARG A 182 -3.43 15.60 6.20
C ARG A 182 -4.80 14.94 6.01
N PHE A 183 -5.55 15.34 4.97
CA PHE A 183 -6.84 14.72 4.66
C PHE A 183 -6.71 13.22 4.41
N LEU A 184 -5.73 12.79 3.60
CA LEU A 184 -5.49 11.36 3.33
C LEU A 184 -5.19 10.56 4.60
N ASP A 185 -4.33 11.06 5.47
CA ASP A 185 -3.99 10.38 6.72
C ASP A 185 -5.22 10.20 7.62
N LEU A 186 -6.05 11.23 7.70
CA LEU A 186 -7.30 11.21 8.47
C LEU A 186 -8.35 10.29 7.84
N ASP A 187 -8.49 10.29 6.52
CA ASP A 187 -9.42 9.44 5.75
C ASP A 187 -9.07 7.94 5.94
N ILE A 188 -7.78 7.60 5.83
CA ILE A 188 -7.29 6.24 6.14
C ILE A 188 -7.64 5.86 7.59
N ARG A 189 -7.38 6.75 8.54
CA ARG A 189 -7.66 6.48 9.96
C ARG A 189 -9.16 6.33 10.21
N PHE A 190 -9.99 7.17 9.61
CA PHE A 190 -11.45 7.12 9.72
C PHE A 190 -11.99 5.76 9.29
N HIS A 191 -11.67 5.33 8.07
CA HIS A 191 -12.13 4.04 7.55
C HIS A 191 -11.58 2.84 8.33
N ALA A 192 -10.32 2.92 8.80
CA ALA A 192 -9.75 1.91 9.68
C ALA A 192 -10.52 1.76 11.00
N LEU A 193 -10.94 2.88 11.61
CA LEU A 193 -11.73 2.87 12.84
C LEU A 193 -13.14 2.32 12.62
N VAL A 194 -13.79 2.65 11.51
CA VAL A 194 -15.11 2.08 11.15
C VAL A 194 -15.02 0.55 11.02
N LEU A 195 -14.03 0.06 10.26
CA LEU A 195 -13.82 -1.38 10.09
C LEU A 195 -13.51 -2.09 11.41
N SER A 196 -12.61 -1.52 12.21
CA SER A 196 -12.21 -2.05 13.50
C SER A 196 -13.35 -2.03 14.51
N GLY A 197 -14.07 -0.90 14.57
CA GLY A 197 -15.20 -0.66 15.48
C GLY A 197 -16.41 -1.57 15.21
N SER A 198 -16.49 -2.17 14.02
CA SER A 198 -17.55 -3.13 13.68
C SER A 198 -17.57 -4.35 14.60
N GLY A 199 -16.46 -4.67 15.29
CA GLY A 199 -16.32 -5.89 16.09
C GLY A 199 -16.18 -7.17 15.25
N ASN A 200 -16.04 -7.03 13.92
CA ASN A 200 -15.83 -8.15 13.00
C ASN A 200 -14.35 -8.19 12.56
N GLU A 201 -13.62 -9.22 13.01
CA GLU A 201 -12.20 -9.37 12.70
C GLU A 201 -11.92 -9.47 11.19
N MET A 202 -12.83 -10.05 10.41
CA MET A 202 -12.68 -10.15 8.96
C MET A 202 -12.74 -8.76 8.30
N PHE A 203 -13.59 -7.86 8.80
CA PHE A 203 -13.64 -6.48 8.32
C PHE A 203 -12.40 -5.69 8.76
N ALA A 204 -11.94 -5.85 9.99
CA ALA A 204 -10.70 -5.25 10.46
C ALA A 204 -9.48 -5.68 9.63
N ASN A 205 -9.45 -6.92 9.12
CA ASN A 205 -8.38 -7.40 8.24
C ASN A 205 -8.38 -6.75 6.84
N LEU A 206 -9.42 -5.97 6.48
CA LEU A 206 -9.45 -5.20 5.22
C LEU A 206 -8.83 -3.81 5.31
N ILE A 207 -8.34 -3.39 6.48
CA ILE A 207 -7.74 -2.06 6.69
C ILE A 207 -6.58 -1.81 5.71
N GLY A 208 -5.70 -2.80 5.50
CA GLY A 208 -4.58 -2.68 4.57
C GLY A 208 -5.03 -2.44 3.11
N GLN A 209 -6.07 -3.11 2.67
CA GLN A 209 -6.63 -2.98 1.32
C GLN A 209 -7.29 -1.61 1.12
N VAL A 210 -8.02 -1.13 2.13
CA VAL A 210 -8.61 0.21 2.11
C VAL A 210 -7.53 1.28 2.12
N THR A 211 -6.50 1.14 2.94
CA THR A 211 -5.32 2.03 2.96
C THR A 211 -4.67 2.16 1.58
N GLU A 212 -4.37 1.03 0.92
CA GLU A 212 -3.78 1.06 -0.42
C GLU A 212 -4.72 1.68 -1.47
N THR A 213 -6.03 1.50 -1.31
CA THR A 213 -7.03 2.12 -2.21
C THR A 213 -7.02 3.64 -2.08
N LEU A 214 -7.09 4.17 -0.86
CA LEU A 214 -7.11 5.62 -0.59
C LEU A 214 -5.79 6.27 -1.01
N THR A 215 -4.66 5.65 -0.64
CA THR A 215 -3.32 6.09 -1.04
C THR A 215 -3.19 6.09 -2.57
N GLY A 216 -3.60 5.02 -3.23
CA GLY A 216 -3.53 4.89 -4.70
C GLY A 216 -4.38 5.94 -5.41
N ARG A 217 -5.59 6.25 -4.93
CA ARG A 217 -6.42 7.34 -5.48
C ARG A 217 -5.69 8.69 -5.42
N THR A 218 -5.07 8.99 -4.29
CA THR A 218 -4.36 10.26 -4.08
C THR A 218 -3.09 10.34 -4.92
N VAL A 219 -2.23 9.32 -4.86
CA VAL A 219 -0.94 9.28 -5.60
C VAL A 219 -1.14 9.36 -7.11
N HIS A 220 -2.23 8.80 -7.63
CA HIS A 220 -2.52 8.79 -9.06
C HIS A 220 -3.42 9.94 -9.53
N GLY A 221 -3.63 10.97 -8.68
CA GLY A 221 -4.39 12.17 -9.05
C GLY A 221 -5.88 11.92 -9.29
N LEU A 222 -6.44 10.89 -8.65
CA LEU A 222 -7.87 10.54 -8.76
C LEU A 222 -8.70 11.10 -7.59
N MET A 223 -8.06 11.88 -6.71
CA MET A 223 -8.75 12.70 -5.70
C MET A 223 -8.87 14.12 -6.21
N PRO A 224 -10.03 14.78 -6.02
CA PRO A 224 -10.15 16.20 -6.32
C PRO A 224 -9.22 17.03 -5.39
N GLU A 225 -8.75 18.18 -5.88
CA GLU A 225 -7.92 19.11 -5.08
C GLU A 225 -8.62 19.57 -3.80
N HIS A 226 -9.95 19.67 -3.83
CA HIS A 226 -10.79 19.90 -2.68
C HIS A 226 -11.89 18.83 -2.65
N PRO A 227 -12.00 18.06 -1.56
CA PRO A 227 -13.11 17.11 -1.39
C PRO A 227 -14.45 17.84 -1.46
N GLN A 228 -15.45 17.19 -2.03
CA GLN A 228 -16.78 17.79 -2.09
C GLN A 228 -17.32 18.00 -0.68
N LYS A 229 -17.88 19.19 -0.41
CA LYS A 229 -18.45 19.53 0.90
C LYS A 229 -19.46 18.49 1.40
N GLN A 230 -20.21 17.92 0.47
CA GLN A 230 -21.19 16.88 0.79
C GLN A 230 -20.52 15.59 1.25
N ALA A 231 -19.36 15.22 0.68
CA ALA A 231 -18.60 14.04 1.13
C ALA A 231 -18.06 14.24 2.54
N LEU A 232 -17.53 15.44 2.84
CA LEU A 232 -17.08 15.78 4.19
C LEU A 232 -18.24 15.70 5.20
N GLN A 233 -19.43 16.18 4.82
CA GLN A 233 -20.62 16.08 5.67
C GLN A 233 -21.01 14.63 5.94
N TRP A 234 -20.98 13.75 4.95
CA TRP A 234 -21.31 12.33 5.16
C TRP A 234 -20.33 11.61 6.09
N HIS A 235 -19.05 11.97 6.11
CA HIS A 235 -18.11 11.42 7.11
C HIS A 235 -18.51 11.85 8.52
N MET A 236 -18.92 13.10 8.71
CA MET A 236 -19.46 13.59 9.99
C MET A 236 -20.76 12.84 10.36
N ASP A 237 -21.65 12.66 9.39
CA ASP A 237 -22.93 11.95 9.61
C ASP A 237 -22.67 10.50 10.06
N VAL A 238 -21.72 9.78 9.44
CA VAL A 238 -21.29 8.43 9.87
C VAL A 238 -20.79 8.45 11.30
N ALA A 239 -19.86 9.38 11.62
CA ALA A 239 -19.26 9.45 12.95
C ALA A 239 -20.31 9.74 14.04
N HIS A 240 -21.20 10.71 13.80
CA HIS A 240 -22.26 11.07 14.75
C HIS A 240 -23.30 9.94 14.89
N ALA A 241 -23.66 9.25 13.80
CA ALA A 241 -24.58 8.12 13.86
C ALA A 241 -23.99 6.94 14.66
N ILE A 242 -22.70 6.68 14.48
CA ILE A 242 -21.99 5.66 15.28
C ILE A 242 -21.93 6.08 16.75
N ASP A 243 -21.65 7.35 17.06
CA ASP A 243 -21.61 7.84 18.42
C ASP A 243 -22.99 7.78 19.12
N ALA A 244 -24.05 8.07 18.36
CA ALA A 244 -25.44 7.98 18.84
C ALA A 244 -25.97 6.54 18.94
N GLY A 245 -25.24 5.53 18.43
CA GLY A 245 -25.69 4.13 18.37
C GLY A 245 -26.75 3.86 17.29
N ASP A 246 -26.90 4.77 16.30
CA ASP A 246 -27.86 4.61 15.20
C ASP A 246 -27.21 3.91 14.01
N GLY A 247 -27.30 2.57 13.99
CA GLY A 247 -26.70 1.75 12.93
C GLY A 247 -27.32 2.00 11.55
N SER A 248 -28.62 2.29 11.49
CA SER A 248 -29.31 2.55 10.21
C SER A 248 -28.79 3.84 9.55
N LEU A 249 -28.71 4.92 10.30
CA LEU A 249 -28.15 6.18 9.81
C LEU A 249 -26.67 6.05 9.45
N ALA A 250 -25.88 5.34 10.26
CA ALA A 250 -24.46 5.10 9.99
C ALA A 250 -24.27 4.37 8.65
N ARG A 251 -25.05 3.30 8.42
CA ARG A 251 -25.05 2.55 7.15
C ARG A 251 -25.40 3.42 5.96
N ASP A 252 -26.48 4.18 6.07
CA ASP A 252 -26.99 5.03 4.98
C ASP A 252 -25.97 6.13 4.61
N ALA A 253 -25.36 6.76 5.59
CA ALA A 253 -24.32 7.77 5.39
C ALA A 253 -23.06 7.16 4.73
N ALA A 254 -22.57 6.03 5.22
CA ALA A 254 -21.44 5.31 4.63
C ALA A 254 -21.75 4.85 3.19
N ALA A 255 -22.97 4.39 2.90
CA ALA A 255 -23.38 4.03 1.54
C ALA A 255 -23.39 5.24 0.58
N LYS A 256 -23.66 6.45 1.06
CA LYS A 256 -23.56 7.67 0.26
C LYS A 256 -22.11 7.97 -0.11
N ILE A 257 -21.17 7.84 0.83
CA ILE A 257 -19.72 7.99 0.56
C ILE A 257 -19.28 7.00 -0.52
N MET A 258 -19.67 5.73 -0.40
CA MET A 258 -19.28 4.70 -1.36
C MET A 258 -19.85 4.94 -2.75
N ARG A 259 -21.11 5.36 -2.86
CA ARG A 259 -21.73 5.70 -4.15
C ARG A 259 -21.03 6.86 -4.84
N GLN A 260 -20.66 7.90 -4.09
CA GLN A 260 -19.90 9.02 -4.64
C GLN A 260 -18.49 8.57 -5.09
N THR A 261 -17.80 7.78 -4.26
CA THR A 261 -16.48 7.22 -4.62
C THR A 261 -16.54 6.43 -5.94
N ILE A 262 -17.57 5.59 -6.13
CA ILE A 262 -17.77 4.86 -7.37
C ILE A 262 -17.99 5.83 -8.55
N ALA A 263 -18.86 6.83 -8.38
CA ALA A 263 -19.14 7.80 -9.44
C ALA A 263 -17.89 8.61 -9.86
N GLU A 264 -17.05 8.99 -8.90
CA GLU A 264 -15.79 9.70 -9.15
C GLU A 264 -14.76 8.83 -9.87
N LEU A 265 -14.70 7.54 -9.55
CA LEU A 265 -13.73 6.61 -10.11
C LEU A 265 -14.19 5.96 -11.41
N ALA A 266 -15.50 5.94 -11.71
CA ALA A 266 -16.06 5.28 -12.88
C ALA A 266 -15.34 5.62 -14.20
N PRO A 267 -14.98 6.89 -14.49
CA PRO A 267 -14.24 7.22 -15.71
C PRO A 267 -12.87 6.52 -15.84
N SER A 268 -12.28 6.08 -14.73
CA SER A 268 -10.98 5.41 -14.75
C SER A 268 -11.05 3.94 -15.18
N TRP A 269 -12.24 3.35 -15.26
CA TRP A 269 -12.43 1.94 -15.60
C TRP A 269 -13.53 1.65 -16.64
N ASP A 270 -14.20 2.65 -17.19
CA ASP A 270 -15.33 2.46 -18.12
C ASP A 270 -14.94 1.60 -19.34
N ASP A 271 -13.73 1.76 -19.85
CA ASP A 271 -13.19 0.97 -20.97
C ASP A 271 -12.43 -0.30 -20.53
N GLN A 272 -12.37 -0.59 -19.23
CA GLN A 272 -11.61 -1.72 -18.72
C GLN A 272 -12.50 -2.98 -18.62
N PRO A 273 -12.11 -4.13 -19.22
CA PRO A 273 -12.87 -5.36 -19.08
C PRO A 273 -12.87 -5.85 -17.63
N ARG A 274 -13.94 -6.56 -17.24
CA ARG A 274 -13.97 -7.26 -15.95
C ARG A 274 -13.04 -8.48 -16.00
N VAL A 275 -12.32 -8.69 -14.91
CA VAL A 275 -11.48 -9.88 -14.73
C VAL A 275 -12.32 -10.99 -14.11
N PHE A 276 -12.47 -12.10 -14.83
CA PHE A 276 -13.11 -13.30 -14.32
C PHE A 276 -12.07 -14.30 -13.85
N VAL A 277 -12.21 -14.76 -12.60
CA VAL A 277 -11.37 -15.82 -12.06
C VAL A 277 -12.07 -17.15 -12.34
N PRO A 278 -11.42 -18.10 -13.06
CA PRO A 278 -12.02 -19.40 -13.31
C PRO A 278 -12.26 -20.17 -12.01
N VAL A 279 -13.45 -20.73 -11.85
CA VAL A 279 -13.71 -21.68 -10.76
C VAL A 279 -13.02 -22.98 -11.12
N SER A 280 -12.01 -23.37 -10.33
CA SER A 280 -11.36 -24.68 -10.49
C SER A 280 -12.40 -25.78 -10.31
N LYS A 281 -12.55 -26.67 -11.28
CA LYS A 281 -13.27 -27.93 -11.05
C LYS A 281 -12.37 -28.76 -10.12
N ASN A 282 -12.80 -28.92 -8.86
CA ASN A 282 -12.20 -29.90 -7.94
C ASN A 282 -12.34 -31.31 -8.50
#